data_a40d64e696006b73867e7a1fdd77aa9c
#
_entry.id   a40d64e696006b73867e7a1fdd77aa9c
#
_cell.length_a   1.000
_cell.length_b   1.000
_cell.length_c   1.000
_cell.angle_alpha   90.00
_cell.angle_beta   90.00
_cell.angle_gamma   90.00
#
_symmetry.space_group_name_H-M   'P 1'
#
loop_
_entity.id
_entity.type
_entity.pdbx_description
1 polymer ?
#
loop_
_entity_poly.entity_id
_entity_poly.type
_entity_poly.pdbx_seq_one_letter_code
_entity_poly.pdbx_strand_id
1 'polypeptide(L)'
;MVSAQVETGRLTFFIVYFVWRPNWQQTVDTFKDLVGTPHPKMAVMLDVESWGGQIRGDRSAGINAAYDAVGAFVGSTAKVIGYGNVGDLNSLWPNKPQGIRLVVAAYGRNPPYPGKVAHQYTDGSGYGGDLPEGAPPFGRCDMNSADGYTAAEFARACGVSATDSVPSEVSL
;
A
#
# COMPACT_ATOMS: atom_id res chain seq x y z
N MET A 1 -18.77 2.39 3.17
CA MET A 1 -18.94 1.01 2.60
C MET A 1 -17.80 0.09 3.04
N VAL A 2 -16.51 0.42 2.83
CA VAL A 2 -15.36 -0.43 3.26
C VAL A 2 -15.31 -0.58 4.78
N SER A 3 -15.47 0.50 5.55
CA SER A 3 -15.48 0.47 7.02
C SER A 3 -16.52 -0.51 7.56
N ALA A 4 -17.75 -0.51 7.03
CA ALA A 4 -18.78 -1.47 7.44
C ALA A 4 -18.40 -2.94 7.18
N GLN A 5 -17.64 -3.22 6.13
CA GLN A 5 -17.15 -4.59 5.86
C GLN A 5 -16.09 -5.02 6.89
N VAL A 6 -15.27 -4.09 7.35
CA VAL A 6 -14.28 -4.32 8.40
C VAL A 6 -14.97 -4.51 9.76
N GLU A 7 -15.95 -3.67 10.09
CA GLU A 7 -16.72 -3.73 11.33
C GLU A 7 -17.52 -5.06 11.46
N THR A 8 -18.05 -5.55 10.35
CA THR A 8 -18.76 -6.85 10.30
C THR A 8 -17.81 -8.06 10.23
N GLY A 9 -16.49 -7.86 10.25
CA GLY A 9 -15.49 -8.92 10.16
C GLY A 9 -15.35 -9.58 8.78
N ARG A 10 -15.99 -9.04 7.76
CA ARG A 10 -15.86 -9.52 6.37
C ARG A 10 -14.51 -9.19 5.75
N LEU A 11 -13.88 -8.11 6.21
CA LEU A 11 -12.50 -7.72 5.86
C LEU A 11 -11.66 -7.65 7.13
N THR A 12 -10.46 -8.20 7.09
CA THR A 12 -9.49 -8.12 8.18
C THR A 12 -8.92 -6.70 8.30
N PHE A 13 -8.63 -6.08 7.17
CA PHE A 13 -8.13 -4.72 7.02
C PHE A 13 -8.30 -4.28 5.56
N PHE A 14 -7.96 -3.04 5.25
CA PHE A 14 -7.92 -2.54 3.88
C PHE A 14 -6.73 -1.62 3.66
N ILE A 15 -6.33 -1.50 2.41
CA ILE A 15 -5.23 -0.65 1.98
C ILE A 15 -5.77 0.42 1.05
N VAL A 16 -5.44 1.68 1.33
CA VAL A 16 -5.75 2.82 0.47
C VAL A 16 -4.49 3.22 -0.29
N TYR A 17 -4.61 3.44 -1.59
CA TYR A 17 -3.50 3.89 -2.42
C TYR A 17 -3.27 5.39 -2.29
N PHE A 18 -2.01 5.77 -2.16
CA PHE A 18 -1.52 7.14 -2.26
C PHE A 18 -0.43 7.21 -3.31
N VAL A 19 -0.73 7.80 -4.45
CA VAL A 19 0.23 7.93 -5.56
C VAL A 19 1.18 9.08 -5.28
N TRP A 20 2.48 8.79 -5.14
CA TRP A 20 3.50 9.81 -4.94
C TRP A 20 3.75 10.61 -6.22
N ARG A 21 3.87 11.93 -6.05
CA ARG A 21 4.25 12.89 -7.10
C ARG A 21 5.26 13.89 -6.56
N PRO A 22 6.05 14.60 -7.41
CA PRO A 22 6.98 15.64 -6.95
C PRO A 22 6.33 16.76 -6.11
N ASN A 23 5.05 17.06 -6.34
CA ASN A 23 4.23 17.97 -5.52
C ASN A 23 3.54 17.26 -4.35
N TRP A 24 4.23 16.33 -3.71
CA TRP A 24 3.68 15.39 -2.72
C TRP A 24 2.94 16.07 -1.55
N GLN A 25 3.32 17.28 -1.13
CA GLN A 25 2.63 18.01 -0.06
C GLN A 25 1.15 18.21 -0.43
N GLN A 26 0.90 18.74 -1.61
CA GLN A 26 -0.45 18.97 -2.13
C GLN A 26 -1.24 17.66 -2.25
N THR A 27 -0.57 16.61 -2.69
CA THR A 27 -1.18 15.27 -2.83
C THR A 27 -1.51 14.66 -1.46
N VAL A 28 -0.63 14.85 -0.46
CA VAL A 28 -0.89 14.43 0.93
C VAL A 28 -2.09 15.20 1.52
N ASP A 29 -2.17 16.51 1.30
CA ASP A 29 -3.29 17.30 1.81
C ASP A 29 -4.61 16.85 1.18
N THR A 30 -4.64 16.67 -0.15
CA THR A 30 -5.80 16.12 -0.85
C THR A 30 -6.18 14.72 -0.33
N PHE A 31 -5.20 13.85 -0.10
CA PHE A 31 -5.42 12.52 0.47
C PHE A 31 -6.06 12.60 1.87
N LYS A 32 -5.56 13.46 2.75
CA LYS A 32 -6.12 13.69 4.09
C LYS A 32 -7.55 14.19 4.03
N ASP A 33 -7.83 15.14 3.16
CA ASP A 33 -9.17 15.69 2.97
C ASP A 33 -10.18 14.64 2.48
N LEU A 34 -9.76 13.78 1.56
CA LEU A 34 -10.60 12.69 1.02
C LEU A 34 -10.84 11.57 2.03
N VAL A 35 -9.84 11.23 2.83
CA VAL A 35 -9.94 10.16 3.85
C VAL A 35 -10.70 10.64 5.09
N GLY A 36 -10.52 11.90 5.49
CA GLY A 36 -11.06 12.44 6.74
C GLY A 36 -10.41 11.76 7.96
N THR A 37 -11.20 11.09 8.79
CA THR A 37 -10.67 10.34 9.94
C THR A 37 -10.19 8.97 9.51
N PRO A 38 -8.89 8.63 9.70
CA PRO A 38 -8.38 7.31 9.32
C PRO A 38 -9.02 6.19 10.16
N HIS A 39 -9.46 5.15 9.49
CA HIS A 39 -9.97 3.96 10.17
C HIS A 39 -8.79 3.19 10.83
N PRO A 40 -8.92 2.66 12.07
CA PRO A 40 -7.83 1.94 12.75
C PRO A 40 -7.25 0.78 11.95
N LYS A 41 -8.06 0.08 11.16
CA LYS A 41 -7.66 -1.05 10.30
C LYS A 41 -7.28 -0.64 8.87
N MET A 42 -7.01 0.64 8.64
CA MET A 42 -6.51 1.15 7.37
C MET A 42 -4.98 1.14 7.34
N ALA A 43 -4.41 0.57 6.30
CA ALA A 43 -3.04 0.83 5.88
C ALA A 43 -3.03 1.69 4.61
N VAL A 44 -1.90 2.31 4.32
CA VAL A 44 -1.74 3.12 3.11
C VAL A 44 -0.60 2.56 2.27
N MET A 45 -0.82 2.41 0.98
CA MET A 45 0.21 2.01 0.03
C MET A 45 0.70 3.25 -0.73
N LEU A 46 1.96 3.61 -0.47
CA LEU A 46 2.67 4.70 -1.14
C LEU A 46 3.22 4.17 -2.47
N ASP A 47 2.53 4.53 -3.54
CA ASP A 47 2.81 4.12 -4.90
C ASP A 47 3.89 5.01 -5.52
N VAL A 48 5.05 4.40 -5.85
CA VAL A 48 6.24 5.08 -6.38
C VAL A 48 6.56 4.57 -7.77
N GLU A 49 6.19 5.36 -8.77
CA GLU A 49 6.37 5.02 -10.17
C GLU A 49 6.95 6.18 -10.99
N SER A 50 7.72 5.81 -12.02
CA SER A 50 8.36 6.78 -12.93
C SER A 50 7.40 7.40 -13.96
N TRP A 51 6.18 6.85 -14.10
CA TRP A 51 5.17 7.30 -15.07
C TRP A 51 5.72 7.39 -16.49
N GLY A 52 6.22 6.27 -16.99
CA GLY A 52 6.81 6.21 -18.31
C GLY A 52 8.10 7.05 -18.43
N GLY A 53 8.83 7.20 -17.33
CA GLY A 53 10.10 7.94 -17.28
C GLY A 53 9.95 9.47 -17.18
N GLN A 54 8.76 9.97 -16.84
CA GLN A 54 8.52 11.40 -16.56
C GLN A 54 9.18 11.83 -15.26
N ILE A 55 9.23 10.93 -14.26
CA ILE A 55 9.91 11.14 -12.98
C ILE A 55 11.22 10.35 -13.02
N ARG A 56 12.33 11.01 -12.72
CA ARG A 56 13.67 10.41 -12.83
C ARG A 56 14.57 10.84 -11.68
N GLY A 57 15.64 10.07 -11.48
CA GLY A 57 16.66 10.29 -10.46
C GLY A 57 16.18 10.02 -9.05
N ASP A 58 17.08 10.10 -8.09
CA ASP A 58 16.77 9.87 -6.68
C ASP A 58 15.75 10.89 -6.16
N ARG A 59 14.62 10.39 -5.69
CA ARG A 59 13.51 11.14 -5.10
C ARG A 59 13.29 10.77 -3.63
N SER A 60 14.21 10.02 -3.04
CA SER A 60 14.08 9.48 -1.68
C SER A 60 13.68 10.54 -0.65
N ALA A 61 14.26 11.74 -0.72
CA ALA A 61 13.93 12.79 0.24
C ALA A 61 12.43 13.16 0.23
N GLY A 62 11.85 13.38 -0.96
CA GLY A 62 10.44 13.72 -1.10
C GLY A 62 9.51 12.53 -0.83
N ILE A 63 9.94 11.31 -1.19
CA ILE A 63 9.18 10.09 -0.92
C ILE A 63 9.16 9.80 0.59
N ASN A 64 10.31 9.90 1.27
CA ASN A 64 10.40 9.72 2.71
C ASN A 64 9.59 10.77 3.48
N ALA A 65 9.61 12.02 3.05
CA ALA A 65 8.80 13.07 3.65
C ALA A 65 7.28 12.80 3.50
N ALA A 66 6.85 12.30 2.34
CA ALA A 66 5.47 11.87 2.14
C ALA A 66 5.12 10.64 3.01
N TYR A 67 6.02 9.65 3.10
CA TYR A 67 5.89 8.49 3.95
C TYR A 67 5.68 8.88 5.42
N ASP A 68 6.50 9.81 5.94
CA ASP A 68 6.39 10.30 7.33
C ASP A 68 5.09 11.08 7.55
N ALA A 69 4.70 11.94 6.61
CA ALA A 69 3.49 12.74 6.68
C ALA A 69 2.21 11.89 6.65
N VAL A 70 2.18 10.85 5.82
CA VAL A 70 1.08 9.87 5.76
C VAL A 70 1.09 9.01 7.03
N GLY A 71 2.27 8.56 7.49
CA GLY A 71 2.41 7.79 8.71
C GLY A 71 1.90 8.54 9.96
N ALA A 72 2.24 9.82 10.07
CA ALA A 72 1.71 10.68 11.13
C ALA A 72 0.18 10.80 11.07
N PHE A 73 -0.39 10.89 9.87
CA PHE A 73 -1.84 10.98 9.67
C PHE A 73 -2.57 9.70 10.06
N VAL A 74 -2.06 8.51 9.69
CA VAL A 74 -2.68 7.22 10.05
C VAL A 74 -2.26 6.69 11.43
N GLY A 75 -1.48 7.47 12.18
CA GLY A 75 -1.05 7.18 13.55
C GLY A 75 0.20 6.31 13.67
N SER A 76 0.77 5.81 12.56
CA SER A 76 2.03 5.04 12.57
C SER A 76 2.60 4.89 11.17
N THR A 77 3.90 5.09 11.00
CA THR A 77 4.61 4.77 9.75
C THR A 77 4.61 3.27 9.45
N ALA A 78 4.42 2.39 10.44
CA ALA A 78 4.24 0.96 10.21
C ALA A 78 3.00 0.64 9.35
N LYS A 79 2.01 1.53 9.31
CA LYS A 79 0.80 1.43 8.46
C LYS A 79 1.01 1.95 7.03
N VAL A 80 2.21 2.43 6.70
CA VAL A 80 2.56 2.88 5.35
C VAL A 80 3.49 1.86 4.71
N ILE A 81 3.03 1.22 3.65
CA ILE A 81 3.80 0.29 2.83
C ILE A 81 4.17 0.97 1.51
N GLY A 82 5.32 0.63 0.95
CA GLY A 82 5.70 1.14 -0.36
C GLY A 82 5.26 0.21 -1.48
N TYR A 83 5.08 0.76 -2.67
CA TYR A 83 4.81 0.01 -3.88
C TYR A 83 5.65 0.55 -5.03
N GLY A 84 6.01 -0.33 -5.95
CA GLY A 84 6.65 -0.01 -7.21
C GLY A 84 7.26 -1.23 -7.86
N ASN A 85 7.66 -1.10 -9.12
CA ASN A 85 8.49 -2.12 -9.76
C ASN A 85 9.95 -2.00 -9.28
N VAL A 86 10.73 -3.06 -9.49
CA VAL A 86 12.14 -3.13 -9.03
C VAL A 86 12.98 -1.96 -9.56
N GLY A 87 12.77 -1.56 -10.82
CA GLY A 87 13.51 -0.46 -11.46
C GLY A 87 13.21 0.88 -10.77
N ASP A 88 11.94 1.20 -10.59
CA ASP A 88 11.51 2.45 -9.95
C ASP A 88 11.88 2.48 -8.47
N LEU A 89 11.72 1.38 -7.75
CA LEU A 89 12.15 1.28 -6.36
C LEU A 89 13.66 1.49 -6.19
N ASN A 90 14.49 1.07 -7.15
CA ASN A 90 15.93 1.25 -7.10
C ASN A 90 16.37 2.65 -7.56
N SER A 91 15.69 3.23 -8.54
CA SER A 91 16.11 4.49 -9.16
C SER A 91 15.49 5.73 -8.53
N LEU A 92 14.21 5.66 -8.17
CA LEU A 92 13.49 6.79 -7.56
C LEU A 92 13.61 6.79 -6.03
N TRP A 93 13.67 5.60 -5.42
CA TRP A 93 13.70 5.44 -3.97
C TRP A 93 14.85 4.56 -3.47
N PRO A 94 16.12 4.87 -3.81
CA PRO A 94 17.28 4.08 -3.34
C PRO A 94 17.44 4.13 -1.82
N ASN A 95 17.13 5.25 -1.17
CA ASN A 95 17.31 5.47 0.27
C ASN A 95 15.98 5.38 1.01
N LYS A 96 15.45 4.16 1.13
CA LYS A 96 14.19 3.86 1.81
C LYS A 96 14.31 3.91 3.33
N PRO A 97 13.23 4.22 4.08
CA PRO A 97 13.22 4.06 5.53
C PRO A 97 13.56 2.64 5.96
N GLN A 98 14.29 2.51 7.05
CA GLN A 98 14.65 1.20 7.58
C GLN A 98 13.39 0.41 7.97
N GLY A 99 13.33 -0.86 7.59
CA GLY A 99 12.23 -1.75 7.94
C GLY A 99 10.93 -1.53 7.16
N ILE A 100 10.94 -0.67 6.13
CA ILE A 100 9.77 -0.48 5.28
C ILE A 100 9.29 -1.82 4.69
N ARG A 101 7.98 -1.96 4.58
CA ARG A 101 7.34 -3.08 3.89
C ARG A 101 6.97 -2.68 2.47
N LEU A 102 7.14 -3.61 1.53
CA LEU A 102 6.97 -3.32 0.10
C LEU A 102 6.05 -4.33 -0.57
N VAL A 103 5.19 -3.83 -1.44
CA VAL A 103 4.57 -4.58 -2.51
C VAL A 103 5.38 -4.32 -3.79
N VAL A 104 5.90 -5.37 -4.40
CA VAL A 104 6.77 -5.24 -5.58
C VAL A 104 6.02 -5.69 -6.82
N ALA A 105 5.87 -4.80 -7.80
CA ALA A 105 5.27 -5.16 -9.08
C ALA A 105 6.29 -5.87 -9.98
N ALA A 106 5.93 -7.07 -10.44
CA ALA A 106 6.74 -7.86 -11.37
C ALA A 106 5.89 -8.93 -12.06
N TYR A 107 5.35 -8.61 -13.21
CA TYR A 107 4.42 -9.50 -13.93
C TYR A 107 5.11 -10.76 -14.46
N GLY A 108 4.44 -11.90 -14.27
CA GLY A 108 4.93 -13.20 -14.69
C GLY A 108 6.15 -13.75 -13.93
N ARG A 109 6.59 -13.07 -12.86
CA ARG A 109 7.72 -13.49 -12.02
C ARG A 109 7.58 -12.94 -10.60
N ASN A 110 8.26 -13.55 -9.65
CA ASN A 110 8.28 -13.12 -8.26
C ASN A 110 9.73 -12.87 -7.78
N PRO A 111 10.34 -11.70 -8.07
CA PRO A 111 11.73 -11.44 -7.71
C PRO A 111 11.88 -11.29 -6.19
N PRO A 112 12.99 -11.75 -5.61
CA PRO A 112 13.36 -11.39 -4.25
C PRO A 112 13.63 -9.88 -4.18
N TYR A 113 13.13 -9.23 -3.11
CA TYR A 113 13.42 -7.82 -2.86
C TYR A 113 13.42 -7.54 -1.35
N PRO A 114 14.39 -6.78 -0.81
CA PRO A 114 14.44 -6.45 0.60
C PRO A 114 13.15 -5.73 1.08
N GLY A 115 12.55 -6.23 2.15
CA GLY A 115 11.31 -5.67 2.70
C GLY A 115 10.02 -6.07 1.97
N LYS A 116 10.11 -6.87 0.90
CA LYS A 116 8.91 -7.35 0.20
C LYS A 116 8.04 -8.22 1.10
N VAL A 117 6.76 -7.90 1.17
CA VAL A 117 5.71 -8.67 1.89
C VAL A 117 4.62 -9.17 0.96
N ALA A 118 4.55 -8.63 -0.25
CA ALA A 118 3.64 -9.09 -1.29
C ALA A 118 4.20 -8.70 -2.66
N HIS A 119 3.68 -9.31 -3.73
CA HIS A 119 3.99 -8.85 -5.06
C HIS A 119 2.74 -8.75 -5.93
N GLN A 120 2.70 -7.74 -6.78
CA GLN A 120 1.71 -7.61 -7.84
C GLN A 120 2.18 -8.44 -9.03
N TYR A 121 1.46 -9.53 -9.32
CA TYR A 121 1.89 -10.52 -10.29
C TYR A 121 1.28 -10.34 -11.68
N THR A 122 0.21 -9.56 -11.79
CA THR A 122 -0.48 -9.26 -13.05
C THR A 122 -1.22 -7.93 -12.97
N ASP A 123 -1.46 -7.33 -14.12
CA ASP A 123 -2.39 -6.22 -14.35
C ASP A 123 -3.71 -6.68 -15.00
N GLY A 124 -3.98 -7.97 -14.95
CA GLY A 124 -5.12 -8.59 -15.63
C GLY A 124 -4.88 -8.91 -17.10
N SER A 125 -3.62 -8.80 -17.61
CA SER A 125 -3.29 -9.02 -19.03
C SER A 125 -2.76 -10.42 -19.34
N GLY A 126 -2.89 -11.38 -18.40
CA GLY A 126 -2.52 -12.79 -18.66
C GLY A 126 -1.16 -13.20 -18.09
N TYR A 127 -0.64 -12.48 -17.11
CA TYR A 127 0.63 -12.79 -16.46
C TYR A 127 0.51 -13.71 -15.23
N GLY A 128 -0.71 -13.99 -14.76
CA GLY A 128 -0.95 -14.72 -13.52
C GLY A 128 -0.68 -16.23 -13.59
N GLY A 129 -0.52 -16.80 -14.79
CA GLY A 129 -0.43 -18.25 -14.94
C GLY A 129 -1.72 -18.92 -14.46
N ASP A 130 -1.62 -19.75 -13.40
CA ASP A 130 -2.77 -20.40 -12.78
C ASP A 130 -3.47 -19.53 -11.71
N LEU A 131 -2.96 -18.32 -11.45
CA LEU A 131 -3.55 -17.38 -10.51
C LEU A 131 -4.63 -16.50 -11.16
N PRO A 132 -5.59 -15.97 -10.39
CA PRO A 132 -6.63 -15.10 -10.92
C PRO A 132 -6.09 -13.85 -11.61
N GLU A 133 -6.68 -13.49 -12.76
CA GLU A 133 -6.38 -12.27 -13.52
C GLU A 133 -7.34 -11.11 -13.16
N GLY A 134 -8.07 -11.24 -12.09
CA GLY A 134 -9.03 -10.25 -11.63
C GLY A 134 -9.99 -10.79 -10.60
N ALA A 135 -10.91 -9.94 -10.14
CA ALA A 135 -11.89 -10.29 -9.12
C ALA A 135 -13.27 -9.68 -9.38
N PRO A 136 -14.36 -10.39 -9.10
CA PRO A 136 -15.69 -9.80 -9.14
C PRO A 136 -15.83 -8.64 -8.13
N PRO A 137 -16.56 -7.58 -8.43
CA PRO A 137 -17.25 -7.28 -9.70
C PRO A 137 -16.36 -6.54 -10.73
N PHE A 138 -15.07 -6.36 -10.46
CA PHE A 138 -14.16 -5.47 -11.20
C PHE A 138 -13.67 -6.09 -12.52
N GLY A 139 -13.81 -7.41 -12.70
CA GLY A 139 -13.26 -8.09 -13.85
C GLY A 139 -11.74 -8.20 -13.80
N ARG A 140 -11.06 -8.01 -14.94
CA ARG A 140 -9.61 -7.97 -15.01
C ARG A 140 -9.06 -6.74 -14.30
N CYS A 141 -8.09 -6.95 -13.42
CA CYS A 141 -7.47 -5.86 -12.63
C CYS A 141 -6.12 -6.31 -12.08
N ASP A 142 -5.41 -5.36 -11.49
CA ASP A 142 -4.19 -5.63 -10.74
C ASP A 142 -4.45 -6.63 -9.62
N MET A 143 -3.69 -7.73 -9.62
CA MET A 143 -3.80 -8.76 -8.60
C MET A 143 -2.47 -8.93 -7.86
N ASN A 144 -2.57 -9.12 -6.55
CA ASN A 144 -1.43 -9.25 -5.67
C ASN A 144 -1.45 -10.58 -4.94
N SER A 145 -0.27 -11.13 -4.68
CA SER A 145 -0.05 -12.29 -3.80
C SER A 145 0.69 -11.84 -2.55
N ALA A 146 0.20 -12.24 -1.40
CA ALA A 146 0.88 -12.04 -0.12
C ALA A 146 1.91 -13.14 0.20
N ASP A 147 2.33 -13.92 -0.80
CA ASP A 147 3.45 -14.86 -0.76
C ASP A 147 3.41 -15.83 0.45
N GLY A 148 2.24 -16.37 0.76
CA GLY A 148 2.06 -17.36 1.82
C GLY A 148 1.64 -16.80 3.18
N TYR A 149 1.54 -15.49 3.35
CA TYR A 149 0.92 -14.93 4.55
C TYR A 149 -0.58 -15.27 4.62
N THR A 150 -1.07 -15.58 5.79
CA THR A 150 -2.51 -15.50 6.07
C THR A 150 -2.97 -14.02 6.07
N ALA A 151 -4.27 -13.77 5.95
CA ALA A 151 -4.82 -12.41 5.99
C ALA A 151 -4.41 -11.66 7.28
N ALA A 152 -4.40 -12.35 8.43
CA ALA A 152 -3.99 -11.76 9.71
C ALA A 152 -2.49 -11.45 9.78
N GLU A 153 -1.65 -12.31 9.21
CA GLU A 153 -0.19 -12.08 9.14
C GLU A 153 0.14 -10.94 8.19
N PHE A 154 -0.54 -10.88 7.05
CA PHE A 154 -0.36 -9.78 6.10
C PHE A 154 -0.82 -8.44 6.70
N ALA A 155 -1.97 -8.41 7.41
CA ALA A 155 -2.41 -7.23 8.14
C ALA A 155 -1.34 -6.75 9.13
N ARG A 156 -0.77 -7.66 9.95
CA ARG A 156 0.34 -7.33 10.87
C ARG A 156 1.58 -6.82 10.15
N ALA A 157 1.93 -7.43 9.02
CA ALA A 157 3.05 -6.97 8.19
C ALA A 157 2.81 -5.55 7.64
N CYS A 158 1.54 -5.18 7.42
CA CYS A 158 1.11 -3.83 7.03
C CYS A 158 0.83 -2.90 8.23
N GLY A 159 1.29 -3.24 9.44
CA GLY A 159 1.16 -2.41 10.64
C GLY A 159 -0.25 -2.35 11.24
N VAL A 160 -1.17 -3.23 10.80
CA VAL A 160 -2.54 -3.31 11.35
C VAL A 160 -2.64 -4.47 12.33
N SER A 161 -2.97 -4.18 13.58
CA SER A 161 -3.10 -5.20 14.61
C SER A 161 -4.56 -5.67 14.77
N ALA A 162 -4.73 -6.87 15.34
CA ALA A 162 -6.05 -7.38 15.68
C ALA A 162 -6.75 -6.54 16.78
N THR A 163 -5.93 -5.81 17.59
CA THR A 163 -6.40 -4.93 18.67
C THR A 163 -6.74 -3.52 18.18
N ASP A 164 -6.52 -3.19 16.91
CA ASP A 164 -6.95 -1.93 16.31
C ASP A 164 -8.48 -1.91 16.23
N SER A 165 -9.13 -1.56 17.33
CA SER A 165 -10.58 -1.40 17.43
C SER A 165 -10.97 0.05 17.15
N VAL A 166 -12.14 0.24 16.53
CA VAL A 166 -12.77 1.56 16.50
C VAL A 166 -13.03 1.97 17.95
N PRO A 167 -12.65 3.19 18.37
CA PRO A 167 -13.03 3.68 19.70
C PRO A 167 -14.55 3.54 19.83
N SER A 168 -15.02 2.87 20.89
CA SER A 168 -16.44 2.85 21.20
C SER A 168 -16.90 4.30 21.34
N GLU A 169 -17.89 4.73 20.55
CA GLU A 169 -18.54 6.00 20.77
C GLU A 169 -18.98 6.01 22.23
N VAL A 170 -18.44 6.94 23.00
CA VAL A 170 -18.89 7.18 24.37
C VAL A 170 -20.31 7.68 24.22
N SER A 171 -21.29 6.82 24.53
CA SER A 171 -22.68 7.24 24.65
C SER A 171 -22.76 8.32 25.73
N LEU A 172 -23.05 9.57 25.32
CA LEU A 172 -23.42 10.67 26.18
C LEU A 172 -24.85 10.50 26.66
#